data_5eb3512c2c6329e887dde05f2bf330f4
#
_entry.id   5eb3512c2c6329e887dde05f2bf330f4
#
_cell.length_a   1.000
_cell.length_b   1.000
_cell.length_c   1.000
_cell.angle_alpha   90.00
_cell.angle_beta   90.00
_cell.angle_gamma   90.00
#
_symmetry.space_group_name_H-M   'P 1'
#
loop_
_entity.id
_entity.type
_entity.pdbx_description
1 polymer ?
#
loop_
_entity_poly.entity_id
_entity_poly.type
_entity_poly.pdbx_seq_one_letter_code
_entity_poly.pdbx_strand_id
1 'polypeptide(L)'
;IIFGTFFTMLGVYVRRLAAVGSLTLVVFAIFIDGAPVGHSAFYNALVFTLGGIWFILVFMLVTVIKPYKLAEQMIGENYIELGNYLKLKAQFYHSKPDFDVLYKQIFALQVRIKEHQEATREVVFKTRQIVRESTSTSRLLMQLFLNSLDLYEILLTSTNDYRKLQNTFGNKNILEKIHNYLNLLSNELVHIGISIQGGLKTAPISDISAELHAL
;
A
#
# COMPACT_ATOMS: atom_id res chain seq x y z
N ILE A 1 -3.06 33.72 19.85
CA ILE A 1 -1.90 33.00 20.45
C ILE A 1 -2.40 31.76 21.21
N ILE A 2 -3.34 31.89 22.16
CA ILE A 2 -3.82 30.77 23.02
C ILE A 2 -4.41 29.61 22.20
N PHE A 3 -5.26 29.88 21.21
CA PHE A 3 -5.84 28.85 20.33
C PHE A 3 -4.76 28.19 19.47
N GLY A 4 -3.76 28.94 18.98
CA GLY A 4 -2.66 28.39 18.19
C GLY A 4 -1.82 27.39 18.97
N THR A 5 -1.42 27.75 20.21
CA THR A 5 -0.69 26.86 21.12
C THR A 5 -1.50 25.62 21.51
N PHE A 6 -2.79 25.74 21.73
CA PHE A 6 -3.67 24.60 22.03
C PHE A 6 -3.73 23.62 20.86
N PHE A 7 -3.95 24.09 19.64
CA PHE A 7 -4.05 23.22 18.45
C PHE A 7 -2.72 22.61 18.05
N THR A 8 -1.59 23.29 18.27
CA THR A 8 -0.26 22.70 18.04
C THR A 8 0.08 21.62 19.08
N MET A 9 -0.33 21.80 20.34
CA MET A 9 -0.16 20.79 21.38
C MET A 9 -0.96 19.49 21.12
N LEU A 10 -2.11 19.58 20.48
CA LEU A 10 -2.88 18.38 20.06
C LEU A 10 -2.07 17.47 19.12
N GLY A 11 -1.15 18.04 18.35
CA GLY A 11 -0.24 17.29 17.47
C GLY A 11 0.73 16.34 18.17
N VAL A 12 1.01 16.57 19.43
CA VAL A 12 1.89 15.72 20.25
C VAL A 12 1.23 14.36 20.54
N TYR A 13 -0.10 14.34 20.67
CA TYR A 13 -0.83 13.13 21.02
C TYR A 13 -1.09 12.21 19.82
N VAL A 14 -1.47 12.76 18.66
CA VAL A 14 -1.75 11.93 17.45
C VAL A 14 -1.44 12.77 16.20
N ARG A 15 -0.65 12.22 15.28
CA ARG A 15 -0.32 12.85 13.98
C ARG A 15 -1.55 13.35 13.19
N ARG A 16 -2.70 12.67 13.31
CA ARG A 16 -3.94 13.06 12.65
C ARG A 16 -4.59 14.31 13.26
N LEU A 17 -4.44 14.51 14.58
CA LEU A 17 -4.94 15.70 15.28
C LEU A 17 -4.14 16.95 14.91
N ALA A 18 -2.86 16.82 14.61
CA ALA A 18 -2.04 17.93 14.10
C ALA A 18 -2.57 18.48 12.77
N ALA A 19 -2.94 17.59 11.85
CA ALA A 19 -3.50 18.00 10.55
C ALA A 19 -4.86 18.71 10.72
N VAL A 20 -5.73 18.20 11.59
CA VAL A 20 -7.01 18.86 11.91
C VAL A 20 -6.77 20.20 12.58
N GLY A 21 -5.83 20.30 13.53
CA GLY A 21 -5.48 21.55 14.20
C GLY A 21 -4.98 22.63 13.25
N SER A 22 -4.08 22.28 12.32
CA SER A 22 -3.55 23.21 11.31
C SER A 22 -4.63 23.70 10.34
N LEU A 23 -5.51 22.82 9.86
CA LEU A 23 -6.64 23.19 9.02
C LEU A 23 -7.59 24.13 9.74
N THR A 24 -7.89 23.87 11.00
CA THR A 24 -8.76 24.74 11.82
C THR A 24 -8.16 26.14 11.98
N LEU A 25 -6.83 26.24 12.16
CA LEU A 25 -6.13 27.53 12.23
C LEU A 25 -6.20 28.31 10.91
N VAL A 26 -6.03 27.63 9.78
CA VAL A 26 -6.15 28.24 8.45
C VAL A 26 -7.57 28.80 8.22
N VAL A 27 -8.59 27.99 8.53
CA VAL A 27 -9.99 28.43 8.44
C VAL A 27 -10.24 29.63 9.34
N PHE A 28 -9.75 29.60 10.58
CA PHE A 28 -9.88 30.70 11.54
C PHE A 28 -9.20 31.97 11.03
N ALA A 29 -8.02 31.88 10.42
CA ALA A 29 -7.31 33.02 9.83
C ALA A 29 -8.10 33.65 8.67
N ILE A 30 -8.68 32.83 7.78
CA ILE A 30 -9.51 33.31 6.66
C ILE A 30 -10.74 34.06 7.17
N PHE A 31 -11.39 33.59 8.25
CA PHE A 31 -12.57 34.26 8.80
C PHE A 31 -12.26 35.56 9.58
N ILE A 32 -11.04 35.73 10.10
CA ILE A 32 -10.59 36.96 10.72
C ILE A 32 -10.33 38.05 9.66
N ASP A 33 -9.73 37.67 8.53
CA ASP A 33 -9.27 38.62 7.51
C ASP A 33 -10.36 39.03 6.50
N GLY A 34 -11.43 38.26 6.37
CA GLY A 34 -12.47 38.45 5.36
C GLY A 34 -13.88 38.11 5.84
N ALA A 35 -14.41 38.80 6.87
CA ALA A 35 -15.83 38.69 7.15
C ALA A 35 -16.63 39.29 5.96
N PRO A 36 -17.44 38.47 5.22
CA PRO A 36 -18.20 39.00 4.09
C PRO A 36 -19.16 40.11 4.57
N VAL A 37 -19.00 41.28 3.99
CA VAL A 37 -19.80 42.45 4.26
C VAL A 37 -21.25 42.14 3.87
N GLY A 38 -22.14 42.06 4.85
CA GLY A 38 -23.59 41.94 4.59
C GLY A 38 -24.33 40.80 5.32
N HIS A 39 -23.65 39.82 5.90
CA HIS A 39 -24.32 38.78 6.68
C HIS A 39 -23.83 38.74 8.13
N SER A 40 -24.75 38.41 9.06
CA SER A 40 -24.40 38.23 10.46
C SER A 40 -23.34 37.13 10.61
N ALA A 41 -22.32 37.36 11.46
CA ALA A 41 -21.30 36.34 11.78
C ALA A 41 -21.90 35.00 12.20
N PHE A 42 -23.08 35.05 12.83
CA PHE A 42 -23.85 33.87 13.21
C PHE A 42 -24.36 33.08 11.99
N TYR A 43 -24.83 33.75 10.94
CA TYR A 43 -25.29 33.08 9.72
C TYR A 43 -24.14 32.36 9.01
N ASN A 44 -22.97 33.01 8.89
CA ASN A 44 -21.77 32.40 8.28
C ASN A 44 -21.29 31.18 9.08
N ALA A 45 -21.28 31.27 10.41
CA ALA A 45 -20.94 30.14 11.28
C ALA A 45 -21.92 28.97 11.11
N LEU A 46 -23.20 29.25 10.97
CA LEU A 46 -24.25 28.24 10.79
C LEU A 46 -24.10 27.51 9.43
N VAL A 47 -23.90 28.27 8.35
CA VAL A 47 -23.68 27.69 7.00
C VAL A 47 -22.40 26.80 6.97
N PHE A 48 -21.33 27.28 7.60
CA PHE A 48 -20.09 26.49 7.69
C PHE A 48 -20.27 25.20 8.49
N THR A 49 -20.97 25.25 9.61
CA THR A 49 -21.29 24.08 10.44
C THR A 49 -22.18 23.09 9.70
N LEU A 50 -23.19 23.56 8.98
CA LEU A 50 -24.04 22.70 8.12
C LEU A 50 -23.23 22.01 7.03
N GLY A 51 -22.30 22.72 6.38
CA GLY A 51 -21.37 22.14 5.40
C GLY A 51 -20.49 21.05 6.01
N GLY A 52 -19.97 21.27 7.21
CA GLY A 52 -19.21 20.27 7.96
C GLY A 52 -20.02 19.03 8.32
N ILE A 53 -21.24 19.21 8.81
CA ILE A 53 -22.16 18.09 9.11
C ILE A 53 -22.49 17.31 7.83
N TRP A 54 -22.80 18.00 6.74
CA TRP A 54 -23.07 17.38 5.45
C TRP A 54 -21.87 16.53 4.97
N PHE A 55 -20.65 17.06 5.06
CA PHE A 55 -19.42 16.34 4.70
C PHE A 55 -19.26 15.06 5.54
N ILE A 56 -19.48 15.14 6.86
CA ILE A 56 -19.40 13.98 7.76
C ILE A 56 -20.43 12.92 7.38
N LEU A 57 -21.67 13.32 7.08
CA LEU A 57 -22.74 12.40 6.66
C LEU A 57 -22.37 11.67 5.36
N VAL A 58 -21.91 12.41 4.35
CA VAL A 58 -21.46 11.80 3.07
C VAL A 58 -20.29 10.86 3.28
N PHE A 59 -19.29 11.27 4.07
CA PHE A 59 -18.15 10.43 4.40
C PHE A 59 -18.57 9.15 5.12
N MET A 60 -19.46 9.24 6.09
CA MET A 60 -20.00 8.10 6.83
C MET A 60 -20.77 7.14 5.91
N LEU A 61 -21.57 7.68 5.00
CA LEU A 61 -22.31 6.89 4.01
C LEU A 61 -21.37 6.12 3.08
N VAL A 62 -20.34 6.76 2.55
CA VAL A 62 -19.34 6.12 1.68
C VAL A 62 -18.58 5.01 2.42
N THR A 63 -18.22 5.25 3.69
CA THR A 63 -17.49 4.27 4.52
C THR A 63 -18.35 3.04 4.82
N VAL A 64 -19.66 3.21 5.02
CA VAL A 64 -20.60 2.09 5.24
C VAL A 64 -20.81 1.26 3.98
N ILE A 65 -20.83 1.90 2.78
CA ILE A 65 -21.08 1.21 1.51
C ILE A 65 -19.88 0.31 1.11
N LYS A 66 -18.65 0.72 1.38
CA LYS A 66 -17.43 -0.01 0.98
C LYS A 66 -16.40 -0.14 2.12
N PRO A 67 -16.73 -0.87 3.20
CA PRO A 67 -15.88 -0.92 4.38
C PRO A 67 -14.52 -1.59 4.14
N TYR A 68 -14.42 -2.48 3.14
CA TYR A 68 -13.21 -3.24 2.84
C TYR A 68 -12.31 -2.61 1.78
N LYS A 69 -12.77 -1.54 1.11
CA LYS A 69 -12.06 -0.98 -0.06
C LYS A 69 -10.63 -0.55 0.24
N LEU A 70 -10.41 0.04 1.39
CA LEU A 70 -9.06 0.44 1.81
C LEU A 70 -8.15 -0.77 2.07
N ALA A 71 -8.67 -1.82 2.71
CA ALA A 71 -7.93 -3.04 2.94
C ALA A 71 -7.59 -3.75 1.62
N GLU A 72 -8.54 -3.84 0.68
CA GLU A 72 -8.32 -4.39 -0.67
C GLU A 72 -7.22 -3.63 -1.40
N GLN A 73 -7.23 -2.30 -1.36
CA GLN A 73 -6.21 -1.46 -1.98
C GLN A 73 -4.83 -1.71 -1.39
N MET A 74 -4.70 -1.70 -0.07
CA MET A 74 -3.40 -1.89 0.58
C MET A 74 -2.85 -3.31 0.44
N ILE A 75 -3.71 -4.33 0.53
CA ILE A 75 -3.29 -5.73 0.29
C ILE A 75 -2.86 -5.90 -1.18
N GLY A 76 -3.62 -5.37 -2.12
CA GLY A 76 -3.26 -5.43 -3.55
C GLY A 76 -1.93 -4.73 -3.83
N GLU A 77 -1.64 -3.60 -3.17
CA GLU A 77 -0.37 -2.90 -3.28
C GLU A 77 0.80 -3.73 -2.72
N ASN A 78 0.60 -4.47 -1.62
CA ASN A 78 1.59 -5.44 -1.14
C ASN A 78 1.99 -6.45 -2.23
N TYR A 79 1.02 -7.04 -2.94
CA TYR A 79 1.31 -7.98 -4.03
C TYR A 79 2.03 -7.32 -5.20
N ILE A 80 1.68 -6.07 -5.56
CA ILE A 80 2.37 -5.30 -6.60
C ILE A 80 3.83 -5.05 -6.20
N GLU A 81 4.07 -4.65 -4.95
CA GLU A 81 5.43 -4.43 -4.46
C GLU A 81 6.26 -5.71 -4.40
N LEU A 82 5.65 -6.85 -4.03
CA LEU A 82 6.30 -8.15 -4.10
C LEU A 82 6.65 -8.55 -5.54
N GLY A 83 5.76 -8.29 -6.49
CA GLY A 83 6.03 -8.47 -7.91
C GLY A 83 7.22 -7.62 -8.37
N ASN A 84 7.26 -6.34 -8.00
CA ASN A 84 8.38 -5.45 -8.31
C ASN A 84 9.71 -5.92 -7.66
N TYR A 85 9.64 -6.44 -6.44
CA TYR A 85 10.79 -7.02 -5.77
C TYR A 85 11.33 -8.25 -6.51
N LEU A 86 10.43 -9.14 -6.93
CA LEU A 86 10.80 -10.33 -7.71
C LEU A 86 11.39 -9.95 -9.09
N LYS A 87 10.82 -8.92 -9.73
CA LYS A 87 11.35 -8.38 -10.99
C LYS A 87 12.76 -7.83 -10.83
N LEU A 88 13.03 -7.15 -9.73
CA LEU A 88 14.37 -6.65 -9.42
C LEU A 88 15.34 -7.82 -9.13
N LYS A 89 14.87 -8.87 -8.41
CA LYS A 89 15.65 -10.10 -8.21
C LYS A 89 15.96 -10.81 -9.52
N ALA A 90 15.05 -10.82 -10.47
CA ALA A 90 15.29 -11.42 -11.79
C ALA A 90 16.48 -10.77 -12.50
N GLN A 91 16.74 -9.48 -12.30
CA GLN A 91 17.86 -8.78 -12.94
C GLN A 91 19.23 -9.29 -12.51
N PHE A 92 19.36 -9.93 -11.35
CA PHE A 92 20.62 -10.58 -10.93
C PHE A 92 21.00 -11.76 -11.81
N TYR A 93 20.05 -12.33 -12.55
CA TYR A 93 20.27 -13.43 -13.48
C TYR A 93 20.50 -12.97 -14.92
N HIS A 94 20.46 -11.66 -15.17
CA HIS A 94 20.77 -11.09 -16.49
C HIS A 94 22.26 -11.29 -16.85
N SER A 95 22.60 -11.26 -18.14
CA SER A 95 23.95 -11.58 -18.64
C SER A 95 25.07 -10.67 -18.12
N LYS A 96 24.78 -9.43 -17.72
CA LYS A 96 25.78 -8.47 -17.19
C LYS A 96 25.12 -7.58 -16.12
N PRO A 97 24.84 -8.11 -14.91
CA PRO A 97 24.18 -7.32 -13.87
C PRO A 97 25.17 -6.37 -13.19
N ASP A 98 24.75 -5.14 -12.94
CA ASP A 98 25.43 -4.25 -12.01
C ASP A 98 25.00 -4.58 -10.57
N PHE A 99 25.77 -5.44 -9.93
CA PHE A 99 25.43 -5.92 -8.58
C PHE A 99 25.33 -4.79 -7.55
N ASP A 100 26.19 -3.78 -7.61
CA ASP A 100 26.23 -2.73 -6.59
C ASP A 100 25.00 -1.84 -6.67
N VAL A 101 24.53 -1.53 -7.87
CA VAL A 101 23.28 -0.81 -8.09
C VAL A 101 22.09 -1.68 -7.67
N LEU A 102 22.05 -2.95 -8.07
CA LEU A 102 20.94 -3.85 -7.76
C LEU A 102 20.80 -4.10 -6.25
N TYR A 103 21.90 -4.28 -5.52
CA TYR A 103 21.82 -4.43 -4.05
C TYR A 103 21.30 -3.19 -3.36
N LYS A 104 21.67 -1.99 -3.79
CA LYS A 104 21.12 -0.74 -3.24
C LYS A 104 19.61 -0.62 -3.49
N GLN A 105 19.17 -0.95 -4.71
CA GLN A 105 17.76 -0.90 -5.07
C GLN A 105 16.93 -1.93 -4.31
N ILE A 106 17.44 -3.17 -4.17
CA ILE A 106 16.76 -4.23 -3.40
C ILE A 106 16.62 -3.82 -1.93
N PHE A 107 17.65 -3.27 -1.32
CA PHE A 107 17.60 -2.84 0.07
C PHE A 107 16.58 -1.71 0.28
N ALA A 108 16.58 -0.69 -0.60
CA ALA A 108 15.61 0.40 -0.53
C ALA A 108 14.17 -0.12 -0.66
N LEU A 109 13.95 -1.08 -1.57
CA LEU A 109 12.64 -1.69 -1.78
C LEU A 109 12.20 -2.55 -0.58
N GLN A 110 13.13 -3.27 0.08
CA GLN A 110 12.85 -4.05 1.29
C GLN A 110 12.33 -3.17 2.43
N VAL A 111 12.97 -2.01 2.66
CA VAL A 111 12.54 -1.04 3.67
C VAL A 111 11.12 -0.56 3.38
N ARG A 112 10.86 -0.18 2.13
CA ARG A 112 9.55 0.30 1.69
C ARG A 112 8.46 -0.77 1.83
N ILE A 113 8.73 -2.01 1.41
CA ILE A 113 7.79 -3.14 1.57
C ILE A 113 7.46 -3.35 3.05
N LYS A 114 8.46 -3.30 3.92
CA LYS A 114 8.26 -3.48 5.36
C LYS A 114 7.37 -2.38 5.96
N GLU A 115 7.63 -1.12 5.63
CA GLU A 115 6.80 0.00 6.06
C GLU A 115 5.36 -0.14 5.57
N HIS A 116 5.18 -0.55 4.30
CA HIS A 116 3.86 -0.74 3.73
C HIS A 116 3.10 -1.92 4.36
N GLN A 117 3.79 -3.03 4.63
CA GLN A 117 3.21 -4.18 5.34
C GLN A 117 2.71 -3.80 6.75
N GLU A 118 3.46 -3.00 7.50
CA GLU A 118 3.01 -2.53 8.83
C GLU A 118 1.78 -1.61 8.73
N ALA A 119 1.74 -0.71 7.75
CA ALA A 119 0.58 0.12 7.50
C ALA A 119 -0.65 -0.71 7.09
N THR A 120 -0.46 -1.70 6.22
CA THR A 120 -1.52 -2.63 5.79
C THR A 120 -2.05 -3.44 6.97
N ARG A 121 -1.16 -3.93 7.82
CA ARG A 121 -1.51 -4.65 9.04
C ARG A 121 -2.46 -3.84 9.91
N GLU A 122 -2.11 -2.58 10.18
CA GLU A 122 -2.95 -1.68 10.98
C GLU A 122 -4.36 -1.54 10.38
N VAL A 123 -4.47 -1.36 9.07
CA VAL A 123 -5.76 -1.22 8.37
C VAL A 123 -6.57 -2.52 8.41
N VAL A 124 -5.95 -3.66 8.13
CA VAL A 124 -6.63 -4.96 8.12
C VAL A 124 -7.19 -5.29 9.51
N PHE A 125 -6.43 -5.04 10.57
CA PHE A 125 -6.89 -5.27 11.95
C PHE A 125 -7.99 -4.30 12.36
N LYS A 126 -7.88 -3.01 12.01
CA LYS A 126 -8.94 -2.02 12.28
C LYS A 126 -10.22 -2.33 11.53
N THR A 127 -10.14 -2.73 10.28
CA THR A 127 -11.32 -3.08 9.48
C THR A 127 -12.04 -4.28 10.10
N ARG A 128 -11.30 -5.26 10.62
CA ARG A 128 -11.88 -6.41 11.31
C ARG A 128 -12.59 -6.04 12.62
N GLN A 129 -12.09 -5.04 13.35
CA GLN A 129 -12.76 -4.56 14.58
C GLN A 129 -14.05 -3.79 14.30
N ILE A 130 -14.11 -3.05 13.18
CA ILE A 130 -15.29 -2.27 12.79
C ILE A 130 -16.40 -3.19 12.29
N VAL A 131 -16.04 -4.22 11.52
CA VAL A 131 -16.99 -5.23 11.03
C VAL A 131 -17.04 -6.38 12.04
N ARG A 132 -17.91 -6.26 13.04
CA ARG A 132 -18.09 -7.22 14.14
C ARG A 132 -18.44 -8.65 13.69
N GLU A 133 -18.78 -8.86 12.42
CA GLU A 133 -19.08 -10.16 11.86
C GLU A 133 -17.90 -10.70 11.05
N SER A 134 -17.54 -11.96 11.32
CA SER A 134 -16.57 -12.74 10.54
C SER A 134 -17.16 -13.09 9.17
N THR A 135 -17.25 -12.10 8.28
CA THR A 135 -17.71 -12.30 6.91
C THR A 135 -16.68 -13.10 6.10
N SER A 136 -17.14 -13.81 5.07
CA SER A 136 -16.26 -14.54 4.14
C SER A 136 -15.20 -13.61 3.53
N THR A 137 -15.57 -12.38 3.21
CA THR A 137 -14.68 -11.34 2.66
C THR A 137 -13.59 -10.94 3.66
N SER A 138 -13.94 -10.73 4.93
CA SER A 138 -12.96 -10.38 5.97
C SER A 138 -11.93 -11.49 6.19
N ARG A 139 -12.36 -12.76 6.14
CA ARG A 139 -11.47 -13.92 6.24
C ARG A 139 -10.55 -14.04 5.04
N LEU A 140 -11.09 -13.84 3.83
CA LEU A 140 -10.31 -13.87 2.59
C LEU A 140 -9.23 -12.78 2.58
N LEU A 141 -9.57 -11.55 2.93
CA LEU A 141 -8.60 -10.45 2.99
C LEU A 141 -7.50 -10.70 4.01
N MET A 142 -7.85 -11.25 5.19
CA MET A 142 -6.85 -11.64 6.18
C MET A 142 -5.93 -12.73 5.65
N GLN A 143 -6.46 -13.75 4.98
CA GLN A 143 -5.67 -14.82 4.37
C GLN A 143 -4.75 -14.28 3.27
N LEU A 144 -5.25 -13.42 2.40
CA LEU A 144 -4.43 -12.77 1.36
C LEU A 144 -3.30 -11.94 1.98
N PHE A 145 -3.58 -11.21 3.07
CA PHE A 145 -2.55 -10.46 3.77
C PHE A 145 -1.48 -11.39 4.37
N LEU A 146 -1.87 -12.46 5.06
CA LEU A 146 -0.92 -13.43 5.62
C LEU A 146 -0.09 -14.10 4.51
N ASN A 147 -0.73 -14.53 3.43
CA ASN A 147 -0.01 -15.10 2.28
C ASN A 147 1.01 -14.11 1.68
N SER A 148 0.71 -12.81 1.68
CA SER A 148 1.67 -11.80 1.21
C SER A 148 2.90 -11.68 2.11
N LEU A 149 2.74 -11.88 3.44
CA LEU A 149 3.85 -11.90 4.39
C LEU A 149 4.74 -13.15 4.19
N ASP A 150 4.11 -14.32 4.08
CA ASP A 150 4.79 -15.59 3.85
C ASP A 150 5.58 -15.56 2.53
N LEU A 151 4.96 -15.01 1.47
CA LEU A 151 5.61 -14.85 0.18
C LEU A 151 6.83 -13.91 0.27
N TYR A 152 6.71 -12.80 1.01
CA TYR A 152 7.85 -11.91 1.24
C TYR A 152 8.98 -12.61 1.98
N GLU A 153 8.70 -13.41 2.98
CA GLU A 153 9.70 -14.19 3.72
C GLU A 153 10.43 -15.19 2.79
N ILE A 154 9.69 -15.90 1.94
CA ILE A 154 10.27 -16.79 0.93
C ILE A 154 11.18 -16.01 -0.03
N LEU A 155 10.74 -14.86 -0.49
CA LEU A 155 11.54 -14.02 -1.38
C LEU A 155 12.80 -13.47 -0.71
N LEU A 156 12.75 -13.15 0.59
CA LEU A 156 13.92 -12.71 1.36
C LEU A 156 14.92 -13.86 1.54
N THR A 157 14.45 -15.03 1.96
CA THR A 157 15.29 -16.17 2.29
C THR A 157 15.92 -16.85 1.06
N SER A 158 15.28 -16.71 -0.12
CA SER A 158 15.79 -17.22 -1.40
C SER A 158 16.97 -16.39 -1.96
N THR A 159 17.92 -16.01 -1.10
CA THR A 159 19.11 -15.25 -1.51
C THR A 159 20.23 -16.20 -1.86
N ASN A 160 20.82 -16.03 -3.04
CA ASN A 160 21.92 -16.83 -3.56
C ASN A 160 23.19 -15.99 -3.72
N ASP A 161 24.35 -16.65 -3.81
CA ASP A 161 25.58 -15.98 -4.24
C ASP A 161 25.52 -15.77 -5.77
N TYR A 162 24.90 -14.65 -6.17
CA TYR A 162 24.69 -14.34 -7.58
C TYR A 162 26.00 -14.17 -8.37
N ARG A 163 27.08 -13.70 -7.73
CA ARG A 163 28.40 -13.58 -8.37
C ARG A 163 28.96 -14.96 -8.71
N LYS A 164 28.83 -15.92 -7.78
CA LYS A 164 29.26 -17.31 -8.00
C LYS A 164 28.42 -17.98 -9.08
N LEU A 165 27.10 -17.75 -9.08
CA LEU A 165 26.20 -18.27 -10.12
C LEU A 165 26.57 -17.74 -11.51
N GLN A 166 26.84 -16.43 -11.64
CA GLN A 166 27.28 -15.83 -12.90
C GLN A 166 28.60 -16.41 -13.38
N ASN A 167 29.57 -16.61 -12.49
CA ASN A 167 30.88 -17.19 -12.86
C ASN A 167 30.77 -18.67 -13.30
N THR A 168 29.82 -19.42 -12.71
CA THR A 168 29.66 -20.85 -12.99
C THR A 168 28.77 -21.11 -14.21
N PHE A 169 27.70 -20.33 -14.38
CA PHE A 169 26.66 -20.59 -15.37
C PHE A 169 26.45 -19.45 -16.38
N GLY A 170 27.24 -18.38 -16.32
CA GLY A 170 27.06 -17.19 -17.16
C GLY A 170 27.11 -17.44 -18.67
N ASN A 171 27.77 -18.51 -19.09
CA ASN A 171 27.84 -18.93 -20.50
C ASN A 171 26.73 -19.92 -20.91
N LYS A 172 25.80 -20.24 -20.01
CA LYS A 172 24.71 -21.18 -20.26
C LYS A 172 23.36 -20.43 -20.29
N ASN A 173 22.47 -20.85 -21.18
CA ASN A 173 21.11 -20.27 -21.29
C ASN A 173 20.26 -20.46 -20.03
N ILE A 174 20.76 -21.14 -18.99
CA ILE A 174 19.97 -21.43 -17.77
C ILE A 174 19.65 -20.17 -16.98
N LEU A 175 20.58 -19.21 -16.88
CA LEU A 175 20.36 -17.96 -16.16
C LEU A 175 19.31 -17.10 -16.87
N GLU A 176 19.30 -17.10 -18.19
CA GLU A 176 18.30 -16.38 -18.98
C GLU A 176 16.91 -17.01 -18.81
N LYS A 177 16.82 -18.33 -18.79
CA LYS A 177 15.55 -19.01 -18.51
C LYS A 177 15.01 -18.67 -17.11
N ILE A 178 15.86 -18.69 -16.08
CA ILE A 178 15.50 -18.28 -14.71
C ILE A 178 15.04 -16.83 -14.70
N HIS A 179 15.76 -15.92 -15.37
CA HIS A 179 15.38 -14.52 -15.50
C HIS A 179 13.96 -14.36 -16.08
N ASN A 180 13.69 -15.05 -17.20
CA ASN A 180 12.39 -15.00 -17.87
C ASN A 180 11.27 -15.56 -16.99
N TYR A 181 11.51 -16.69 -16.32
CA TYR A 181 10.55 -17.30 -15.41
C TYR A 181 10.22 -16.39 -14.21
N LEU A 182 11.23 -15.77 -13.59
CA LEU A 182 11.03 -14.83 -12.50
C LEU A 182 10.27 -13.57 -12.94
N ASN A 183 10.49 -13.08 -14.15
CA ASN A 183 9.71 -11.98 -14.72
C ASN A 183 8.25 -12.37 -14.96
N LEU A 184 7.99 -13.59 -15.41
CA LEU A 184 6.63 -14.10 -15.57
C LEU A 184 5.90 -14.16 -14.22
N LEU A 185 6.54 -14.74 -13.19
CA LEU A 185 5.99 -14.76 -11.82
C LEU A 185 5.76 -13.33 -11.26
N SER A 186 6.68 -12.41 -11.56
CA SER A 186 6.53 -11.01 -11.17
C SER A 186 5.26 -10.39 -11.77
N ASN A 187 5.03 -10.60 -13.06
CA ASN A 187 3.86 -10.08 -13.76
C ASN A 187 2.57 -10.68 -13.21
N GLU A 188 2.55 -11.97 -12.88
CA GLU A 188 1.39 -12.61 -12.23
C GLU A 188 1.10 -12.01 -10.86
N LEU A 189 2.13 -11.76 -10.03
CA LEU A 189 1.94 -11.12 -8.74
C LEU A 189 1.36 -9.70 -8.87
N VAL A 190 1.84 -8.92 -9.84
CA VAL A 190 1.30 -7.60 -10.13
C VAL A 190 -0.16 -7.69 -10.57
N HIS A 191 -0.49 -8.65 -11.45
CA HIS A 191 -1.86 -8.88 -11.90
C HIS A 191 -2.79 -9.28 -10.74
N ILE A 192 -2.35 -10.18 -9.86
CA ILE A 192 -3.08 -10.54 -8.64
C ILE A 192 -3.35 -9.29 -7.79
N GLY A 193 -2.32 -8.45 -7.58
CA GLY A 193 -2.44 -7.22 -6.83
C GLY A 193 -3.48 -6.26 -7.40
N ILE A 194 -3.46 -6.03 -8.71
CA ILE A 194 -4.44 -5.18 -9.43
C ILE A 194 -5.84 -5.77 -9.30
N SER A 195 -6.00 -7.08 -9.42
CA SER A 195 -7.29 -7.75 -9.30
C SER A 195 -7.88 -7.63 -7.90
N ILE A 196 -7.05 -7.76 -6.86
CA ILE A 196 -7.46 -7.54 -5.46
C ILE A 196 -7.94 -6.10 -5.27
N GLN A 197 -7.21 -5.11 -5.80
CA GLN A 197 -7.61 -3.70 -5.75
C GLN A 197 -8.93 -3.44 -6.48
N GLY A 198 -9.17 -4.16 -7.58
CA GLY A 198 -10.42 -4.08 -8.34
C GLY A 198 -11.62 -4.79 -7.69
N GLY A 199 -11.39 -5.62 -6.66
CA GLY A 199 -12.41 -6.52 -6.12
C GLY A 199 -12.82 -7.61 -7.11
N LEU A 200 -11.97 -7.91 -8.10
CA LEU A 200 -12.22 -8.90 -9.15
C LEU A 200 -11.72 -10.29 -8.71
N LYS A 201 -12.37 -11.32 -9.26
CA LYS A 201 -11.82 -12.68 -9.14
C LYS A 201 -10.59 -12.80 -10.02
N THR A 202 -9.47 -13.22 -9.44
CA THR A 202 -8.24 -13.51 -10.16
C THR A 202 -8.36 -14.80 -10.96
N ALA A 203 -8.00 -14.73 -12.24
CA ALA A 203 -7.66 -15.91 -13.04
C ALA A 203 -6.19 -15.78 -13.45
N PRO A 204 -5.40 -16.86 -13.46
CA PRO A 204 -4.01 -16.80 -13.92
C PRO A 204 -3.98 -16.38 -15.39
N ILE A 205 -3.03 -15.51 -15.75
CA ILE A 205 -2.82 -15.06 -17.14
C ILE A 205 -2.05 -16.12 -17.92
N SER A 206 -1.13 -16.82 -17.24
CA SER A 206 -0.23 -17.78 -17.85
C SER A 206 -0.28 -19.14 -17.16
N ASP A 207 0.00 -20.19 -17.89
CA ASP A 207 0.20 -21.52 -17.31
C ASP A 207 1.62 -21.64 -16.74
N ILE A 208 1.78 -21.14 -15.50
CA ILE A 208 3.05 -21.14 -14.77
C ILE A 208 3.62 -22.55 -14.63
N SER A 209 2.75 -23.56 -14.54
CA SER A 209 3.18 -24.94 -14.39
C SER A 209 3.84 -25.49 -15.68
N ALA A 210 3.34 -25.11 -16.83
CA ALA A 210 3.94 -25.48 -18.11
C ALA A 210 5.33 -24.86 -18.31
N GLU A 211 5.47 -23.57 -17.95
CA GLU A 211 6.75 -22.85 -18.01
C GLU A 211 7.79 -23.43 -17.02
N LEU A 212 7.37 -23.86 -15.83
CA LEU A 212 8.25 -24.48 -14.85
C LEU A 212 8.82 -25.84 -15.38
N HIS A 213 8.00 -26.62 -16.11
CA HIS A 213 8.44 -27.86 -16.70
C HIS A 213 9.38 -27.68 -17.90
N ALA A 214 9.42 -26.50 -18.51
CA ALA A 214 10.29 -26.13 -19.63
C ALA A 214 11.67 -25.61 -19.20
N LEU A 215 11.88 -25.35 -17.90
CA LEU A 215 13.13 -24.89 -17.28
C LEU A 215 14.13 -26.04 -17.14
#